data_165a61cf9fe2d8a37f1bc1acb2334639
#
_entry.id   165a61cf9fe2d8a37f1bc1acb2334639
#
_cell.length_a   1.000
_cell.length_b   1.000
_cell.length_c   1.000
_cell.angle_alpha   90.00
_cell.angle_beta   90.00
_cell.angle_gamma   90.00
#
_symmetry.space_group_name_H-M   'P 1'
#
loop_
_entity.id
_entity.type
_entity.pdbx_description
1 polymer ?
#
loop_
_entity_poly.entity_id
_entity_poly.type
_entity_poly.pdbx_seq_one_letter_code
_entity_poly.pdbx_strand_id
1 'polypeptide(L)'
;MSRLLLTLCIVKIKLTLINQRFLKLKPETILKKAERAEIGMNRLFAETLKKLRTNKGLSQRELAMRMYVTRSTVARWENGSRLPDAVMISRLSQCLGIEINTLLTAAAESDDAPNVIMVDDRKIFLSGALPILEEVMPGANIMGFARPSEALEYARANRIALAFLDIEMGNTNGLDLCHTLLALNPRTNVVFLTAHIEYSFDAWSTGASGFLLKPVTPEAVRAQLKHLRYPFSTGGAGTND
;
A
#
# COMPACT_ATOMS: atom_id res chain seq x y z
N MET A 1 23.10 19.52 -17.21
CA MET A 1 22.91 18.27 -16.44
C MET A 1 21.64 18.40 -15.62
N SER A 2 20.60 17.59 -15.95
CA SER A 2 19.26 17.77 -15.41
C SER A 2 19.15 17.32 -13.95
N ARG A 3 18.30 18.01 -13.17
CA ARG A 3 17.96 17.66 -11.78
C ARG A 3 17.59 16.16 -11.59
N LEU A 4 17.10 15.51 -12.64
CA LEU A 4 16.75 14.09 -12.65
C LEU A 4 17.97 13.18 -12.45
N LEU A 5 19.11 13.51 -13.07
CA LEU A 5 20.36 12.73 -12.94
C LEU A 5 20.94 12.86 -11.51
N LEU A 6 20.79 14.00 -10.87
CA LEU A 6 21.27 14.22 -9.50
C LEU A 6 20.41 13.45 -8.50
N THR A 7 19.09 13.44 -8.69
CA THR A 7 18.15 12.68 -7.83
C THR A 7 18.36 11.16 -7.97
N LEU A 8 18.57 10.67 -9.20
CA LEU A 8 18.91 9.27 -9.46
C LEU A 8 20.29 8.88 -8.86
N CYS A 9 21.27 9.79 -8.87
CA CYS A 9 22.56 9.55 -8.24
C CYS A 9 22.47 9.49 -6.71
N ILE A 10 21.71 10.36 -6.09
CA ILE A 10 21.50 10.39 -4.63
C ILE A 10 20.72 9.17 -4.15
N VAL A 11 19.70 8.76 -4.90
CA VAL A 11 18.95 7.52 -4.63
C VAL A 11 19.85 6.29 -4.82
N LYS A 12 20.68 6.25 -5.87
CA LYS A 12 21.66 5.18 -6.06
C LYS A 12 22.66 5.09 -4.91
N ILE A 13 23.20 6.21 -4.46
CA ILE A 13 24.21 6.25 -3.35
C ILE A 13 23.57 5.83 -2.03
N LYS A 14 22.35 6.31 -1.70
CA LYS A 14 21.62 5.90 -0.50
C LYS A 14 21.25 4.42 -0.52
N LEU A 15 20.76 3.89 -1.66
CA LEU A 15 20.43 2.46 -1.82
C LEU A 15 21.68 1.57 -1.75
N THR A 16 22.83 2.02 -2.28
CA THR A 16 24.10 1.25 -2.20
C THR A 16 24.61 1.19 -0.75
N LEU A 17 24.48 2.27 0.01
CA LEU A 17 24.92 2.31 1.44
C LEU A 17 24.02 1.47 2.35
N ILE A 18 22.71 1.40 2.08
CA ILE A 18 21.76 0.56 2.81
C ILE A 18 21.99 -0.93 2.46
N ASN A 19 22.33 -1.22 1.21
CA ASN A 19 22.45 -2.60 0.71
C ASN A 19 23.72 -3.32 1.17
N GLN A 20 24.81 -2.61 1.46
CA GLN A 20 26.05 -3.23 1.98
C GLN A 20 25.91 -3.77 3.40
N ARG A 21 24.86 -3.38 4.15
CA ARG A 21 24.69 -3.77 5.56
C ARG A 21 23.57 -4.80 5.82
N PHE A 22 22.55 -4.94 4.93
CA PHE A 22 21.34 -5.70 5.27
C PHE A 22 20.72 -6.60 4.20
N LEU A 23 21.07 -6.50 2.90
CA LEU A 23 20.44 -7.31 1.86
C LEU A 23 21.47 -7.79 0.84
N LYS A 24 21.66 -9.10 0.73
CA LYS A 24 22.47 -9.78 -0.32
C LYS A 24 21.80 -9.73 -1.72
N LEU A 25 21.11 -8.64 -2.07
CA LEU A 25 20.45 -8.49 -3.36
C LEU A 25 21.38 -7.77 -4.35
N LYS A 26 21.51 -8.31 -5.56
CA LYS A 26 22.30 -7.67 -6.63
C LYS A 26 21.71 -6.32 -7.00
N PRO A 27 22.53 -5.28 -7.32
CA PRO A 27 22.06 -3.94 -7.69
C PRO A 27 21.04 -3.93 -8.84
N GLU A 28 21.19 -4.86 -9.79
CA GLU A 28 20.26 -5.06 -10.92
C GLU A 28 18.85 -5.47 -10.49
N THR A 29 18.74 -6.25 -9.39
CA THR A 29 17.45 -6.68 -8.86
C THR A 29 16.71 -5.53 -8.21
N ILE A 30 17.44 -4.61 -7.57
CA ILE A 30 16.89 -3.41 -6.94
C ILE A 30 16.43 -2.42 -8.00
N LEU A 31 17.24 -2.25 -9.07
CA LEU A 31 16.88 -1.36 -10.19
C LEU A 31 15.62 -1.86 -10.91
N LYS A 32 15.56 -3.17 -11.22
CA LYS A 32 14.37 -3.79 -11.82
C LYS A 32 13.15 -3.73 -10.91
N LYS A 33 13.35 -3.81 -9.59
CA LYS A 33 12.25 -3.67 -8.63
C LYS A 33 11.76 -2.22 -8.52
N ALA A 34 12.66 -1.24 -8.57
CA ALA A 34 12.31 0.18 -8.61
C ALA A 34 11.61 0.57 -9.92
N GLU A 35 12.10 0.08 -11.06
CA GLU A 35 11.46 0.29 -12.37
C GLU A 35 10.07 -0.38 -12.44
N ARG A 36 9.91 -1.57 -11.87
CA ARG A 36 8.60 -2.24 -11.76
C ARG A 36 7.64 -1.49 -10.84
N ALA A 37 8.13 -0.96 -9.72
CA ALA A 37 7.34 -0.13 -8.80
C ALA A 37 6.84 1.15 -9.49
N GLU A 38 7.69 1.82 -10.29
CA GLU A 38 7.33 3.03 -11.03
C GLU A 38 6.31 2.73 -12.16
N ILE A 39 6.44 1.58 -12.83
CA ILE A 39 5.47 1.10 -13.84
C ILE A 39 4.15 0.69 -13.16
N GLY A 40 4.19 0.04 -11.99
CA GLY A 40 3.01 -0.35 -11.22
C GLY A 40 2.21 0.85 -10.72
N MET A 41 2.89 1.87 -10.20
CA MET A 41 2.26 3.09 -9.66
C MET A 41 1.42 3.85 -10.70
N ASN A 42 1.79 3.75 -11.98
CA ASN A 42 1.08 4.41 -13.07
C ASN A 42 -0.05 3.57 -13.67
N ARG A 43 -0.08 2.26 -13.41
CA ARG A 43 -0.99 1.34 -14.06
C ARG A 43 -2.43 1.51 -13.58
N LEU A 44 -2.66 1.59 -12.28
CA LEU A 44 -4.00 1.77 -11.72
C LEU A 44 -4.63 3.09 -12.20
N PHE A 45 -3.85 4.18 -12.20
CA PHE A 45 -4.28 5.44 -12.79
C PHE A 45 -4.63 5.28 -14.26
N ALA A 46 -3.78 4.61 -15.04
CA ALA A 46 -3.96 4.41 -16.47
C ALA A 46 -5.24 3.64 -16.79
N GLU A 47 -5.51 2.54 -16.08
CA GLU A 47 -6.71 1.73 -16.22
C GLU A 47 -7.96 2.50 -15.79
N THR A 48 -7.89 3.22 -14.67
CA THR A 48 -8.98 4.05 -14.17
C THR A 48 -9.32 5.16 -15.16
N LEU A 49 -8.32 5.90 -15.66
CA LEU A 49 -8.53 6.95 -16.65
C LEU A 49 -9.17 6.40 -17.93
N LYS A 50 -8.64 5.29 -18.45
CA LYS A 50 -9.17 4.63 -19.64
C LYS A 50 -10.63 4.21 -19.44
N LYS A 51 -10.97 3.59 -18.30
CA LYS A 51 -12.35 3.18 -17.96
C LYS A 51 -13.29 4.38 -17.88
N LEU A 52 -12.89 5.45 -17.19
CA LEU A 52 -13.70 6.66 -17.07
C LEU A 52 -13.94 7.35 -18.42
N ARG A 53 -12.92 7.43 -19.27
CA ARG A 53 -13.04 7.97 -20.62
C ARG A 53 -14.00 7.15 -21.49
N THR A 54 -13.85 5.82 -21.48
CA THR A 54 -14.70 4.92 -22.28
C THR A 54 -16.14 4.93 -21.80
N ASN A 55 -16.37 4.99 -20.50
CA ASN A 55 -17.72 5.12 -19.92
C ASN A 55 -18.42 6.42 -20.37
N LYS A 56 -17.65 7.47 -20.67
CA LYS A 56 -18.14 8.73 -21.25
C LYS A 56 -18.28 8.68 -22.79
N GLY A 57 -18.00 7.55 -23.40
CA GLY A 57 -18.06 7.40 -24.87
C GLY A 57 -16.98 8.21 -25.62
N LEU A 58 -15.92 8.67 -24.93
CA LEU A 58 -14.89 9.49 -25.55
C LEU A 58 -13.76 8.66 -26.13
N SER A 59 -13.29 9.01 -27.33
CA SER A 59 -12.01 8.53 -27.87
C SER A 59 -10.83 9.26 -27.19
N GLN A 60 -9.62 8.70 -27.26
CA GLN A 60 -8.41 9.38 -26.80
C GLN A 60 -8.20 10.74 -27.48
N ARG A 61 -8.62 10.88 -28.77
CA ARG A 61 -8.51 12.13 -29.53
C ARG A 61 -9.49 13.18 -28.99
N GLU A 62 -10.72 12.80 -28.70
CA GLU A 62 -11.74 13.72 -28.14
C GLU A 62 -11.38 14.15 -26.73
N LEU A 63 -10.89 13.25 -25.87
CA LEU A 63 -10.39 13.64 -24.57
C LEU A 63 -9.21 14.61 -24.70
N ALA A 64 -8.27 14.34 -25.58
CA ALA A 64 -7.12 15.22 -25.84
C ALA A 64 -7.53 16.62 -26.28
N MET A 65 -8.51 16.72 -27.20
CA MET A 65 -9.07 18.01 -27.63
C MET A 65 -9.70 18.80 -26.46
N ARG A 66 -10.51 18.13 -25.63
CA ARG A 66 -11.14 18.78 -24.45
C ARG A 66 -10.13 19.21 -23.39
N MET A 67 -9.01 18.51 -23.31
CA MET A 67 -7.93 18.77 -22.36
C MET A 67 -6.88 19.76 -22.90
N TYR A 68 -6.98 20.18 -24.17
CA TYR A 68 -5.99 21.00 -24.85
C TYR A 68 -4.58 20.38 -24.84
N VAL A 69 -4.51 19.04 -25.02
CA VAL A 69 -3.25 18.27 -25.10
C VAL A 69 -3.23 17.44 -26.38
N THR A 70 -2.08 16.81 -26.67
CA THR A 70 -1.98 15.90 -27.82
C THR A 70 -2.58 14.53 -27.51
N ARG A 71 -3.07 13.80 -28.53
CA ARG A 71 -3.51 12.42 -28.39
C ARG A 71 -2.42 11.53 -27.76
N SER A 72 -1.16 11.76 -28.14
CA SER A 72 -0.03 11.01 -27.58
C SER A 72 0.16 11.24 -26.09
N THR A 73 -0.21 12.41 -25.57
CA THR A 73 -0.20 12.70 -24.13
C THR A 73 -1.23 11.83 -23.39
N VAL A 74 -2.46 11.79 -23.90
CA VAL A 74 -3.51 10.92 -23.32
C VAL A 74 -3.10 9.44 -23.41
N ALA A 75 -2.55 9.01 -24.53
CA ALA A 75 -2.06 7.65 -24.70
C ALA A 75 -0.97 7.29 -23.67
N ARG A 76 -0.05 8.22 -23.36
CA ARG A 76 0.97 8.00 -22.30
C ARG A 76 0.38 7.91 -20.91
N TRP A 77 -0.69 8.66 -20.61
CA TRP A 77 -1.40 8.54 -19.36
C TRP A 77 -2.12 7.19 -19.23
N GLU A 78 -2.76 6.74 -20.32
CA GLU A 78 -3.53 5.48 -20.35
C GLU A 78 -2.70 4.21 -20.51
N ASN A 79 -1.42 4.33 -20.86
CA ASN A 79 -0.49 3.19 -20.85
C ASN A 79 0.44 3.19 -19.63
N GLY A 80 0.27 4.15 -18.71
CA GLY A 80 1.04 4.24 -17.48
C GLY A 80 2.48 4.75 -17.65
N SER A 81 2.89 5.15 -18.86
CA SER A 81 4.26 5.64 -19.09
C SER A 81 4.51 7.05 -18.54
N ARG A 82 3.47 7.77 -18.17
CA ARG A 82 3.55 9.09 -17.52
C ARG A 82 2.26 9.39 -16.75
N LEU A 83 2.40 9.92 -15.52
CA LEU A 83 1.28 10.54 -14.81
C LEU A 83 1.08 11.99 -15.26
N PRO A 84 -0.19 12.48 -15.31
CA PRO A 84 -0.46 13.91 -15.41
C PRO A 84 -0.05 14.62 -14.11
N ASP A 85 0.28 15.90 -14.20
CA ASP A 85 0.47 16.73 -13.02
C ASP A 85 -0.87 17.05 -12.31
N ALA A 86 -0.81 17.64 -11.12
CA ALA A 86 -1.98 17.92 -10.31
C ALA A 86 -3.00 18.84 -11.03
N VAL A 87 -2.52 19.77 -11.86
CA VAL A 87 -3.39 20.66 -12.64
C VAL A 87 -4.14 19.88 -13.72
N MET A 88 -3.45 18.96 -14.39
CA MET A 88 -4.05 18.07 -15.39
C MET A 88 -5.02 17.06 -14.75
N ILE A 89 -4.74 16.54 -13.55
CA ILE A 89 -5.69 15.69 -12.80
C ILE A 89 -6.96 16.46 -12.47
N SER A 90 -6.86 17.71 -12.01
CA SER A 90 -8.03 18.57 -11.75
C SER A 90 -8.85 18.82 -13.01
N ARG A 91 -8.20 19.12 -14.14
CA ARG A 91 -8.89 19.29 -15.44
C ARG A 91 -9.53 18.00 -15.93
N LEU A 92 -8.89 16.84 -15.75
CA LEU A 92 -9.45 15.54 -16.09
C LEU A 92 -10.72 15.27 -15.27
N SER A 93 -10.72 15.54 -13.97
CA SER A 93 -11.90 15.35 -13.11
C SER A 93 -13.08 16.21 -13.59
N GLN A 94 -12.86 17.46 -13.93
CA GLN A 94 -13.88 18.36 -14.47
C GLN A 94 -14.38 17.89 -15.84
N CYS A 95 -13.46 17.55 -16.76
CA CYS A 95 -13.80 17.09 -18.10
C CYS A 95 -14.61 15.79 -18.09
N LEU A 96 -14.26 14.88 -17.19
CA LEU A 96 -14.92 13.58 -17.02
C LEU A 96 -16.14 13.66 -16.08
N GLY A 97 -16.36 14.77 -15.37
CA GLY A 97 -17.47 14.97 -14.43
C GLY A 97 -17.43 14.00 -13.26
N ILE A 98 -16.26 13.82 -12.68
CA ILE A 98 -16.01 12.93 -11.54
C ILE A 98 -15.35 13.71 -10.41
N GLU A 99 -15.40 13.18 -9.19
CA GLU A 99 -14.66 13.77 -8.09
C GLU A 99 -13.14 13.64 -8.30
N ILE A 100 -12.41 14.71 -8.03
CA ILE A 100 -10.95 14.74 -8.17
C ILE A 100 -10.27 13.65 -7.34
N ASN A 101 -10.84 13.33 -6.17
CA ASN A 101 -10.31 12.28 -5.28
C ASN A 101 -10.26 10.90 -5.96
N THR A 102 -11.17 10.60 -6.88
CA THR A 102 -11.15 9.34 -7.64
C THR A 102 -9.86 9.18 -8.44
N LEU A 103 -9.42 10.23 -9.12
CA LEU A 103 -8.16 10.21 -9.89
C LEU A 103 -6.92 10.36 -9.02
N LEU A 104 -6.99 11.17 -7.94
CA LEU A 104 -5.88 11.31 -7.00
C LEU A 104 -5.62 10.01 -6.24
N THR A 105 -6.66 9.31 -5.82
CA THR A 105 -6.53 7.99 -5.19
C THR A 105 -5.90 6.99 -6.16
N ALA A 106 -6.39 6.91 -7.39
CA ALA A 106 -5.83 6.04 -8.41
C ALA A 106 -4.36 6.39 -8.78
N ALA A 107 -3.97 7.68 -8.66
CA ALA A 107 -2.60 8.10 -8.88
C ALA A 107 -1.68 7.87 -7.66
N ALA A 108 -2.25 7.82 -6.46
CA ALA A 108 -1.55 7.62 -5.19
C ALA A 108 -1.47 6.14 -4.78
N GLU A 109 -2.40 5.32 -5.26
CA GLU A 109 -2.38 3.87 -5.07
C GLU A 109 -1.37 3.29 -6.06
N SER A 110 -0.24 2.84 -5.53
CA SER A 110 0.70 2.03 -6.31
C SER A 110 0.07 0.66 -6.60
N ASP A 111 0.29 0.14 -7.81
CA ASP A 111 -0.02 -1.26 -8.18
C ASP A 111 0.94 -2.25 -7.47
N ASP A 112 1.76 -1.73 -6.56
CA ASP A 112 2.60 -2.55 -5.69
C ASP A 112 1.73 -3.34 -4.73
N ALA A 113 2.01 -4.62 -4.63
CA ALA A 113 1.39 -5.48 -3.65
C ALA A 113 1.38 -4.79 -2.27
N PRO A 114 0.22 -4.69 -1.60
CA PRO A 114 0.12 -3.98 -0.33
C PRO A 114 1.04 -4.62 0.70
N ASN A 115 1.83 -3.81 1.41
CA ASN A 115 2.66 -4.33 2.48
C ASN A 115 1.79 -4.56 3.72
N VAL A 116 1.77 -5.79 4.16
CA VAL A 116 1.09 -6.26 5.37
C VAL A 116 2.16 -6.70 6.37
N ILE A 117 2.10 -6.20 7.58
CA ILE A 117 3.03 -6.62 8.63
C ILE A 117 2.27 -7.33 9.77
N MET A 118 2.95 -8.27 10.39
CA MET A 118 2.50 -8.91 11.62
C MET A 118 3.60 -8.81 12.66
N VAL A 119 3.25 -8.31 13.86
CA VAL A 119 4.22 -8.12 14.95
C VAL A 119 3.74 -8.88 16.18
N ASP A 120 4.54 -9.83 16.61
CA ASP A 120 4.29 -10.67 17.80
C ASP A 120 5.65 -11.18 18.30
N ASP A 121 5.98 -11.02 19.55
CA ASP A 121 7.27 -11.42 20.13
C ASP A 121 7.47 -12.95 20.17
N ARG A 122 6.38 -13.72 20.05
CA ARG A 122 6.40 -15.17 20.01
C ARG A 122 6.54 -15.69 18.59
N LYS A 123 7.76 -16.08 18.22
CA LYS A 123 8.09 -16.63 16.91
C LYS A 123 7.21 -17.83 16.49
N ILE A 124 6.80 -18.65 17.45
CA ILE A 124 5.93 -19.80 17.19
C ILE A 124 4.56 -19.34 16.69
N PHE A 125 4.04 -18.23 17.21
CA PHE A 125 2.79 -17.67 16.75
C PHE A 125 2.92 -17.06 15.35
N LEU A 126 4.00 -16.32 15.09
CA LEU A 126 4.29 -15.80 13.73
C LEU A 126 4.35 -16.94 12.70
N SER A 127 5.07 -18.02 13.01
CA SER A 127 5.20 -19.16 12.08
C SER A 127 3.89 -19.86 11.76
N GLY A 128 2.93 -19.84 12.69
CA GLY A 128 1.60 -20.42 12.47
C GLY A 128 0.62 -19.45 11.76
N ALA A 129 0.72 -18.17 12.03
CA ALA A 129 -0.25 -17.19 11.54
C ALA A 129 0.14 -16.60 10.16
N LEU A 130 1.43 -16.45 9.84
CA LEU A 130 1.86 -15.91 8.54
C LEU A 130 1.33 -16.71 7.35
N PRO A 131 1.37 -18.05 7.31
CA PRO A 131 0.78 -18.82 6.22
C PRO A 131 -0.72 -18.58 6.04
N ILE A 132 -1.46 -18.34 7.14
CA ILE A 132 -2.88 -18.02 7.10
C ILE A 132 -3.12 -16.65 6.42
N LEU A 133 -2.29 -15.66 6.73
CA LEU A 133 -2.36 -14.35 6.08
C LEU A 133 -1.99 -14.45 4.59
N GLU A 134 -0.99 -15.24 4.22
CA GLU A 134 -0.58 -15.49 2.83
C GLU A 134 -1.70 -16.17 2.03
N GLU A 135 -2.40 -17.15 2.63
CA GLU A 135 -3.57 -17.80 2.01
C GLU A 135 -4.71 -16.80 1.76
N VAL A 136 -5.00 -15.93 2.74
CA VAL A 136 -6.12 -14.99 2.66
C VAL A 136 -5.82 -13.78 1.77
N MET A 137 -4.55 -13.38 1.70
CA MET A 137 -4.09 -12.20 0.96
C MET A 137 -2.94 -12.55 0.00
N PRO A 138 -3.16 -13.40 -1.03
CA PRO A 138 -2.08 -13.87 -1.91
C PRO A 138 -1.42 -12.76 -2.75
N GLY A 139 -2.10 -11.62 -2.89
CA GLY A 139 -1.57 -10.45 -3.59
C GLY A 139 -0.84 -9.46 -2.70
N ALA A 140 -0.60 -9.77 -1.40
CA ALA A 140 0.07 -8.87 -0.46
C ALA A 140 1.53 -9.29 -0.21
N ASN A 141 2.39 -8.32 0.11
CA ASN A 141 3.71 -8.57 0.66
C ASN A 141 3.60 -8.71 2.18
N ILE A 142 3.65 -9.93 2.69
CA ILE A 142 3.44 -10.21 4.12
C ILE A 142 4.78 -10.41 4.81
N MET A 143 4.99 -9.67 5.91
CA MET A 143 6.23 -9.72 6.70
C MET A 143 5.91 -9.88 8.18
N GLY A 144 6.57 -10.84 8.84
CA GLY A 144 6.49 -11.06 10.28
C GLY A 144 7.69 -10.47 11.01
N PHE A 145 7.44 -9.81 12.14
CA PHE A 145 8.48 -9.22 12.99
C PHE A 145 8.31 -9.69 14.43
N ALA A 146 9.38 -10.24 15.01
CA ALA A 146 9.41 -10.62 16.42
C ALA A 146 9.78 -9.43 17.33
N ARG A 147 10.25 -8.33 16.75
CA ARG A 147 10.66 -7.12 17.48
C ARG A 147 9.96 -5.88 16.90
N PRO A 148 9.25 -5.10 17.74
CA PRO A 148 8.59 -3.87 17.30
C PRO A 148 9.53 -2.86 16.62
N SER A 149 10.79 -2.79 17.05
CA SER A 149 11.80 -1.90 16.46
C SER A 149 12.10 -2.22 14.98
N GLU A 150 12.13 -3.52 14.61
CA GLU A 150 12.35 -3.95 13.23
C GLU A 150 11.13 -3.63 12.37
N ALA A 151 9.92 -3.81 12.91
CA ALA A 151 8.67 -3.45 12.23
C ALA A 151 8.61 -1.93 11.95
N LEU A 152 9.02 -1.09 12.91
CA LEU A 152 9.09 0.36 12.73
C LEU A 152 10.15 0.77 11.71
N GLU A 153 11.32 0.14 11.70
CA GLU A 153 12.35 0.40 10.68
C GLU A 153 11.81 0.06 9.29
N TYR A 154 11.12 -1.06 9.15
CA TYR A 154 10.47 -1.44 7.89
C TYR A 154 9.37 -0.44 7.48
N ALA A 155 8.53 0.01 8.41
CA ALA A 155 7.44 0.95 8.16
C ALA A 155 7.93 2.36 7.77
N ARG A 156 9.13 2.78 8.22
CA ARG A 156 9.75 4.05 7.76
C ARG A 156 10.20 4.01 6.31
N ALA A 157 10.54 2.83 5.80
CA ALA A 157 11.01 2.64 4.43
C ALA A 157 9.89 2.21 3.46
N ASN A 158 8.76 1.72 3.98
CA ASN A 158 7.67 1.14 3.19
C ASN A 158 6.32 1.64 3.69
N ARG A 159 5.40 1.91 2.77
CA ARG A 159 4.02 2.20 3.13
C ARG A 159 3.32 0.92 3.59
N ILE A 160 2.83 0.91 4.83
CA ILE A 160 2.09 -0.23 5.38
C ILE A 160 0.61 -0.02 5.13
N ALA A 161 -0.04 -0.98 4.46
CA ALA A 161 -1.48 -0.98 4.21
C ALA A 161 -2.26 -1.57 5.40
N LEU A 162 -1.70 -2.62 6.04
CA LEU A 162 -2.30 -3.31 7.17
C LEU A 162 -1.22 -3.81 8.12
N ALA A 163 -1.43 -3.59 9.41
CA ALA A 163 -0.59 -4.12 10.47
C ALA A 163 -1.43 -4.96 11.44
N PHE A 164 -1.03 -6.21 11.64
CA PHE A 164 -1.53 -7.05 12.72
C PHE A 164 -0.56 -6.95 13.89
N LEU A 165 -1.05 -6.51 15.05
CA LEU A 165 -0.20 -6.22 16.21
C LEU A 165 -0.66 -7.03 17.42
N ASP A 166 0.25 -7.79 18.02
CA ASP A 166 0.00 -8.28 19.38
C ASP A 166 0.01 -7.10 20.34
N ILE A 167 -0.85 -7.16 21.36
CA ILE A 167 -0.90 -6.11 22.39
C ILE A 167 0.22 -6.32 23.41
N GLU A 168 0.45 -7.56 23.83
CA GLU A 168 1.42 -7.91 24.86
C GLU A 168 2.70 -8.45 24.24
N MET A 169 3.73 -7.60 24.10
CA MET A 169 5.04 -7.96 23.54
C MET A 169 6.15 -7.67 24.53
N GLY A 170 6.26 -8.50 25.59
CA GLY A 170 7.30 -8.35 26.61
C GLY A 170 7.32 -6.94 27.24
N ASN A 171 8.39 -6.18 26.99
CA ASN A 171 8.55 -4.81 27.51
C ASN A 171 7.93 -3.73 26.62
N THR A 172 7.31 -4.09 25.50
CA THR A 172 6.73 -3.15 24.54
C THR A 172 5.23 -3.39 24.44
N ASN A 173 4.44 -2.31 24.48
CA ASN A 173 3.00 -2.37 24.31
C ASN A 173 2.64 -2.19 22.82
N GLY A 174 1.79 -3.07 22.30
CA GLY A 174 1.29 -2.98 20.92
C GLY A 174 0.46 -1.71 20.66
N LEU A 175 -0.14 -1.11 21.70
CA LEU A 175 -0.87 0.15 21.59
C LEU A 175 0.08 1.31 21.25
N ASP A 176 1.27 1.36 21.87
CA ASP A 176 2.29 2.38 21.56
C ASP A 176 2.84 2.21 20.13
N LEU A 177 3.01 0.96 19.70
CA LEU A 177 3.40 0.65 18.34
C LEU A 177 2.34 1.12 17.33
N CYS A 178 1.05 0.91 17.64
CA CYS A 178 -0.06 1.40 16.84
C CYS A 178 0.00 2.93 16.65
N HIS A 179 0.12 3.69 17.75
CA HIS A 179 0.25 5.14 17.68
C HIS A 179 1.42 5.59 16.81
N THR A 180 2.56 4.92 16.93
CA THR A 180 3.74 5.24 16.13
C THR A 180 3.54 4.95 14.65
N LEU A 181 2.92 3.81 14.31
CA LEU A 181 2.60 3.45 12.91
C LEU A 181 1.60 4.42 12.29
N LEU A 182 0.56 4.82 13.04
CA LEU A 182 -0.45 5.78 12.57
C LEU A 182 0.14 7.20 12.42
N ALA A 183 1.12 7.58 13.24
CA ALA A 183 1.85 8.83 13.08
C ALA A 183 2.74 8.83 11.82
N LEU A 184 3.33 7.69 11.45
CA LEU A 184 4.09 7.53 10.21
C LEU A 184 3.18 7.55 8.97
N ASN A 185 2.05 6.84 9.03
CA ASN A 185 1.06 6.81 7.95
C ASN A 185 -0.35 6.67 8.53
N PRO A 186 -1.14 7.77 8.59
CA PRO A 186 -2.50 7.76 9.11
C PRO A 186 -3.49 6.86 8.36
N ARG A 187 -3.13 6.40 7.16
CA ARG A 187 -3.95 5.47 6.35
C ARG A 187 -3.57 4.00 6.55
N THR A 188 -2.70 3.68 7.48
CA THR A 188 -2.43 2.31 7.87
C THR A 188 -3.64 1.75 8.61
N ASN A 189 -4.16 0.59 8.17
CA ASN A 189 -5.09 -0.16 8.98
C ASN A 189 -4.31 -0.90 10.07
N VAL A 190 -4.79 -0.83 11.30
CA VAL A 190 -4.22 -1.62 12.40
C VAL A 190 -5.29 -2.55 12.94
N VAL A 191 -4.96 -3.83 13.04
CA VAL A 191 -5.80 -4.87 13.64
C VAL A 191 -5.01 -5.48 14.79
N PHE A 192 -5.54 -5.36 16.00
CA PHE A 192 -4.91 -5.98 17.16
C PHE A 192 -5.19 -7.48 17.21
N LEU A 193 -4.19 -8.24 17.63
CA LEU A 193 -4.26 -9.67 17.90
C LEU A 193 -3.98 -9.89 19.38
N THR A 194 -4.89 -10.53 20.10
CA THR A 194 -4.67 -10.83 21.53
C THR A 194 -5.39 -12.10 21.96
N ALA A 195 -4.93 -12.69 23.04
CA ALA A 195 -5.64 -13.75 23.74
C ALA A 195 -6.68 -13.22 24.74
N HIS A 196 -6.66 -11.90 25.00
CA HIS A 196 -7.38 -11.24 26.09
C HIS A 196 -8.39 -10.21 25.57
N ILE A 197 -9.68 -10.49 25.75
CA ILE A 197 -10.79 -9.64 25.26
C ILE A 197 -10.87 -8.30 26.02
N GLU A 198 -10.36 -8.23 27.23
CA GLU A 198 -10.35 -7.03 28.07
C GLU A 198 -9.62 -5.84 27.46
N TYR A 199 -8.64 -6.08 26.58
CA TYR A 199 -7.93 -5.02 25.87
C TYR A 199 -8.73 -4.39 24.73
N SER A 200 -9.91 -4.89 24.40
CA SER A 200 -10.72 -4.38 23.30
C SER A 200 -11.04 -2.89 23.44
N PHE A 201 -11.30 -2.41 24.65
CA PHE A 201 -11.61 -1.00 24.89
C PHE A 201 -10.41 -0.09 24.64
N ASP A 202 -9.23 -0.46 25.13
CA ASP A 202 -7.99 0.30 24.93
C ASP A 202 -7.57 0.29 23.45
N ALA A 203 -7.74 -0.86 22.77
CA ALA A 203 -7.50 -0.98 21.35
C ALA A 203 -8.34 -0.01 20.51
N TRP A 204 -9.63 0.16 20.81
CA TRP A 204 -10.50 1.11 20.11
C TRP A 204 -10.09 2.56 20.30
N SER A 205 -9.56 2.93 21.44
CA SER A 205 -9.11 4.31 21.74
C SER A 205 -7.93 4.74 20.87
N THR A 206 -7.14 3.80 20.33
CA THR A 206 -5.98 4.10 19.46
C THR A 206 -6.35 4.54 18.04
N GLY A 207 -7.61 4.36 17.62
CA GLY A 207 -8.02 4.55 16.24
C GLY A 207 -7.73 3.34 15.33
N ALA A 208 -7.48 2.16 15.89
CA ALA A 208 -7.33 0.91 15.14
C ALA A 208 -8.56 0.61 14.28
N SER A 209 -8.36 -0.19 13.22
CA SER A 209 -9.40 -0.60 12.28
C SER A 209 -10.10 -1.89 12.72
N GLY A 210 -9.56 -2.60 13.71
CA GLY A 210 -10.15 -3.84 14.17
C GLY A 210 -9.38 -4.55 15.27
N PHE A 211 -9.94 -5.70 15.62
CA PHE A 211 -9.50 -6.52 16.73
C PHE A 211 -9.83 -7.99 16.44
N LEU A 212 -8.89 -8.89 16.62
CA LEU A 212 -9.05 -10.33 16.46
C LEU A 212 -8.54 -11.07 17.71
N LEU A 213 -9.30 -12.06 18.14
CA LEU A 213 -8.85 -12.98 19.19
C LEU A 213 -7.95 -14.07 18.59
N LYS A 214 -6.89 -14.41 19.32
CA LYS A 214 -6.07 -15.59 19.03
C LYS A 214 -6.84 -16.87 19.43
N PRO A 215 -6.77 -17.95 18.63
CA PRO A 215 -5.93 -18.16 17.45
C PRO A 215 -6.47 -17.46 16.20
N VAL A 216 -5.58 -17.03 15.31
CA VAL A 216 -5.95 -16.47 14.01
C VAL A 216 -6.48 -17.57 13.10
N THR A 217 -7.62 -17.34 12.45
CA THR A 217 -8.19 -18.25 11.45
C THR A 217 -8.41 -17.53 10.12
N PRO A 218 -8.40 -18.23 8.98
CA PRO A 218 -8.68 -17.62 7.68
C PRO A 218 -10.03 -16.88 7.64
N GLU A 219 -11.06 -17.45 8.26
CA GLU A 219 -12.42 -16.88 8.30
C GLU A 219 -12.46 -15.56 9.08
N ALA A 220 -11.81 -15.53 10.26
CA ALA A 220 -11.73 -14.34 11.09
C ALA A 220 -10.96 -13.21 10.36
N VAL A 221 -9.87 -13.54 9.67
CA VAL A 221 -9.11 -12.57 8.85
C VAL A 221 -9.98 -12.05 7.70
N ARG A 222 -10.63 -12.95 6.93
CA ARG A 222 -11.53 -12.54 5.82
C ARG A 222 -12.66 -11.64 6.30
N ALA A 223 -13.25 -11.95 7.45
CA ALA A 223 -14.30 -11.12 8.04
C ALA A 223 -13.77 -9.73 8.41
N GLN A 224 -12.57 -9.66 9.04
CA GLN A 224 -11.96 -8.40 9.44
C GLN A 224 -11.58 -7.51 8.25
N LEU A 225 -11.12 -8.10 7.14
CA LEU A 225 -10.76 -7.36 5.91
C LEU A 225 -11.96 -6.58 5.32
N LYS A 226 -13.19 -7.05 5.51
CA LYS A 226 -14.42 -6.36 5.05
C LYS A 226 -14.71 -5.08 5.83
N HIS A 227 -14.16 -4.93 7.03
CA HIS A 227 -14.42 -3.83 7.95
C HIS A 227 -13.24 -2.86 8.11
N LEU A 228 -12.21 -2.97 7.24
CA LEU A 228 -11.07 -2.06 7.28
C LEU A 228 -11.50 -0.63 6.94
N ARG A 229 -10.95 0.33 7.67
CA ARG A 229 -11.20 1.77 7.44
C ARG A 229 -10.71 2.22 6.07
N TYR A 230 -9.60 1.66 5.60
CA TYR A 230 -8.98 1.94 4.31
C TYR A 230 -8.84 0.64 3.51
N PRO A 231 -9.87 0.23 2.76
CA PRO A 231 -9.82 -0.99 1.94
C PRO A 231 -8.67 -0.94 0.93
N PHE A 232 -8.09 -2.09 0.63
CA PHE A 232 -7.06 -2.27 -0.40
C PHE A 232 -7.26 -3.60 -1.11
N SER A 233 -6.69 -3.73 -2.33
CA SER A 233 -6.80 -4.98 -3.09
C SER A 233 -5.91 -6.06 -2.47
N THR A 234 -6.51 -7.21 -2.17
CA THR A 234 -5.80 -8.38 -1.61
C THR A 234 -5.38 -9.38 -2.68
N GLY A 235 -5.64 -9.09 -3.97
CA GLY A 235 -5.29 -9.96 -5.09
C GLY A 235 -6.16 -11.22 -5.25
N GLY A 236 -7.15 -11.42 -4.39
CA GLY A 236 -8.13 -12.48 -4.53
C GLY A 236 -9.20 -12.10 -5.56
N ALA A 237 -9.60 -13.05 -6.41
CA ALA A 237 -10.71 -12.87 -7.33
C ALA A 237 -11.97 -12.47 -6.54
N GLY A 238 -12.50 -11.29 -6.84
CA GLY A 238 -13.72 -10.80 -6.22
C GLY A 238 -14.85 -11.79 -6.47
N THR A 239 -15.29 -12.49 -5.45
CA THR A 239 -16.63 -13.05 -5.42
C THR A 239 -17.56 -11.87 -5.14
N ASN A 240 -18.12 -11.32 -6.22
CA ASN A 240 -19.35 -10.55 -6.14
C ASN A 240 -20.45 -11.51 -5.68
N ASP A 241 -20.96 -11.32 -4.50
CA ASP A 241 -22.31 -11.67 -4.10
C ASP A 241 -22.98 -10.39 -3.56
#